data_cd06aee023c0bbaf157cc2ad431fdd52
#
_entry.id   cd06aee023c0bbaf157cc2ad431fdd52
#
_cell.length_a   1.000
_cell.length_b   1.000
_cell.length_c   1.000
_cell.angle_alpha   90.00
_cell.angle_beta   90.00
_cell.angle_gamma   90.00
#
_symmetry.space_group_name_H-M   'P 1'
#
loop_
_entity.id
_entity.type
_entity.pdbx_description
1 polymer ?
#
loop_
_entity_poly.entity_id
_entity_poly.type
_entity_poly.pdbx_seq_one_letter_code
_entity_poly.pdbx_strand_id
1 'polypeptide(L)'
;LTREPYYVPEATPLHTQLLNFQKEKQRIALVVDEYGDVKGIVTLEDILEEIVGEFTSDFASSMPEISPQENGAFVIDGMAGLRDINRALRWDLPIDGPKTLNGLVLEHLETIPESNLCIQVGAYQMETLQIKDNVVKTLKIWRSMTHQEVVDDADDLAD
;
A
#
# COMPACT_ATOMS: atom_id res chain seq x y z
N LEU A 1 -17.13 37.00 -0.14
CA LEU A 1 -15.86 37.31 0.55
C LEU A 1 -14.73 37.00 -0.42
N THR A 2 -14.31 37.99 -1.18
CA THR A 2 -13.17 37.92 -2.09
C THR A 2 -11.90 37.92 -1.23
N ARG A 3 -11.14 36.82 -1.22
CA ARG A 3 -9.82 36.79 -0.57
C ARG A 3 -8.82 37.47 -1.50
N GLU A 4 -7.91 38.25 -0.95
CA GLU A 4 -6.80 38.80 -1.71
C GLU A 4 -5.92 37.65 -2.26
N PRO A 5 -5.50 37.76 -3.54
CA PRO A 5 -4.63 36.74 -4.11
C PRO A 5 -3.26 36.78 -3.43
N TYR A 6 -2.73 35.59 -3.14
CA TYR A 6 -1.40 35.42 -2.57
C TYR A 6 -0.40 35.13 -3.69
N TYR A 7 0.61 35.96 -3.83
CA TYR A 7 1.61 35.89 -4.89
C TYR A 7 2.93 35.33 -4.38
N VAL A 8 3.57 34.51 -5.19
CA VAL A 8 4.86 33.89 -4.89
C VAL A 8 5.79 34.07 -6.09
N PRO A 9 7.02 34.57 -5.91
CA PRO A 9 8.03 34.59 -6.97
C PRO A 9 8.39 33.18 -7.44
N GLU A 10 8.54 32.97 -8.75
CA GLU A 10 8.87 31.65 -9.34
C GLU A 10 10.21 31.09 -8.84
N ALA A 11 11.15 31.94 -8.46
CA ALA A 11 12.46 31.53 -7.93
C ALA A 11 12.45 31.11 -6.45
N THR A 12 11.30 31.12 -5.78
CA THR A 12 11.19 30.74 -4.37
C THR A 12 11.44 29.25 -4.19
N PRO A 13 12.41 28.84 -3.34
CA PRO A 13 12.65 27.42 -3.06
C PRO A 13 11.41 26.72 -2.45
N LEU A 14 11.16 25.47 -2.83
CA LEU A 14 9.96 24.73 -2.41
C LEU A 14 9.83 24.62 -0.89
N HIS A 15 10.92 24.32 -0.18
CA HIS A 15 10.90 24.23 1.28
C HIS A 15 10.56 25.57 1.95
N THR A 16 11.03 26.70 1.38
CA THR A 16 10.70 28.05 1.86
C THR A 16 9.22 28.32 1.64
N GLN A 17 8.70 27.98 0.47
CA GLN A 17 7.29 28.16 0.15
C GLN A 17 6.36 27.29 1.01
N LEU A 18 6.78 26.08 1.36
CA LEU A 18 6.05 25.22 2.29
C LEU A 18 5.88 25.91 3.66
N LEU A 19 6.96 26.48 4.18
CA LEU A 19 6.94 27.24 5.46
C LEU A 19 6.07 28.50 5.35
N ASN A 20 6.11 29.20 4.20
CA ASN A 20 5.28 30.36 3.95
C ASN A 20 3.79 30.01 3.91
N PHE A 21 3.40 28.92 3.25
CA PHE A 21 2.01 28.44 3.25
C PHE A 21 1.52 28.13 4.66
N GLN A 22 2.37 27.53 5.48
CA GLN A 22 2.04 27.24 6.88
C GLN A 22 1.88 28.52 7.70
N LYS A 23 2.81 29.47 7.55
CA LYS A 23 2.82 30.73 8.30
C LYS A 23 1.62 31.62 7.92
N GLU A 24 1.37 31.77 6.61
CA GLU A 24 0.28 32.60 6.08
C GLU A 24 -1.08 31.87 6.09
N LYS A 25 -1.13 30.60 6.49
CA LYS A 25 -2.33 29.74 6.48
C LYS A 25 -3.02 29.72 5.10
N GLN A 26 -2.21 29.76 4.05
CA GLN A 26 -2.66 29.67 2.65
C GLN A 26 -2.39 28.27 2.12
N ARG A 27 -3.12 27.86 1.09
CA ARG A 27 -2.97 26.58 0.41
C ARG A 27 -2.75 26.71 -1.09
N ILE A 28 -2.99 27.90 -1.63
CA ILE A 28 -2.89 28.21 -3.05
C ILE A 28 -2.20 29.56 -3.19
N ALA A 29 -1.29 29.67 -4.17
CA ALA A 29 -0.62 30.90 -4.54
C ALA A 29 -0.54 31.06 -6.05
N LEU A 30 -0.51 32.30 -6.52
CA LEU A 30 -0.20 32.66 -7.89
C LEU A 30 1.32 32.82 -8.03
N VAL A 31 1.92 32.06 -8.93
CA VAL A 31 3.35 32.17 -9.22
C VAL A 31 3.58 33.30 -10.22
N VAL A 32 4.48 34.21 -9.88
CA VAL A 32 4.81 35.40 -10.73
C VAL A 32 6.31 35.44 -11.03
N ASP A 33 6.64 35.98 -12.18
CA ASP A 33 8.03 36.28 -12.54
C ASP A 33 8.48 37.64 -11.98
N GLU A 34 9.71 38.05 -12.32
CA GLU A 34 10.32 39.33 -11.89
C GLU A 34 9.63 40.59 -12.44
N TYR A 35 8.79 40.44 -13.45
CA TYR A 35 8.00 41.51 -14.06
C TYR A 35 6.58 41.60 -13.47
N GLY A 36 6.21 40.62 -12.64
CA GLY A 36 4.88 40.54 -12.07
C GLY A 36 3.87 39.79 -12.95
N ASP A 37 4.32 39.15 -14.01
CA ASP A 37 3.46 38.33 -14.87
C ASP A 37 3.17 36.99 -14.23
N VAL A 38 1.89 36.59 -14.23
CA VAL A 38 1.44 35.33 -13.68
C VAL A 38 1.91 34.16 -14.56
N LYS A 39 2.71 33.26 -14.02
CA LYS A 39 3.19 32.04 -14.68
C LYS A 39 2.31 30.83 -14.43
N GLY A 40 1.62 30.81 -13.32
CA GLY A 40 0.78 29.67 -12.95
C GLY A 40 0.28 29.73 -11.52
N ILE A 41 -0.18 28.59 -11.06
CA ILE A 41 -0.68 28.40 -9.70
C ILE A 41 0.17 27.31 -9.03
N VAL A 42 0.48 27.47 -7.76
CA VAL A 42 1.09 26.45 -6.92
C VAL A 42 0.19 26.16 -5.74
N THR A 43 0.01 24.90 -5.42
CA THR A 43 -0.75 24.44 -4.26
C THR A 43 0.17 23.86 -3.18
N LEU A 44 -0.31 23.81 -1.95
CA LEU A 44 0.39 23.14 -0.85
C LEU A 44 0.61 21.67 -1.17
N GLU A 45 -0.37 21.04 -1.78
CA GLU A 45 -0.36 19.65 -2.20
C GLU A 45 0.74 19.38 -3.23
N ASP A 46 0.90 20.22 -4.24
CA ASP A 46 1.96 20.13 -5.26
C ASP A 46 3.36 20.19 -4.63
N ILE A 47 3.56 21.11 -3.69
CA ILE A 47 4.84 21.25 -2.99
C ILE A 47 5.13 20.02 -2.11
N LEU A 48 4.13 19.51 -1.40
CA LEU A 48 4.27 18.31 -0.59
C LEU A 48 4.58 17.09 -1.45
N GLU A 49 3.94 16.94 -2.58
CA GLU A 49 4.22 15.86 -3.53
C GLU A 49 5.66 15.92 -4.05
N GLU A 50 6.17 17.10 -4.38
CA GLU A 50 7.54 17.27 -4.88
C GLU A 50 8.60 17.08 -3.78
N ILE A 51 8.37 17.57 -2.57
CA ILE A 51 9.32 17.45 -1.45
C ILE A 51 9.34 16.03 -0.87
N VAL A 52 8.19 15.45 -0.66
CA VAL A 52 8.01 14.11 -0.10
C VAL A 52 8.19 13.06 -1.20
N GLY A 53 8.02 13.47 -2.46
CA GLY A 53 8.17 12.62 -3.64
C GLY A 53 7.17 11.49 -3.65
N GLU A 54 7.51 10.44 -4.39
CA GLU A 54 6.73 9.20 -4.46
C GLU A 54 6.61 8.46 -3.11
N PHE A 55 7.22 9.01 -2.04
CA PHE A 55 7.02 8.48 -0.68
C PHE A 55 5.55 8.53 -0.24
N THR A 56 4.74 9.49 -0.72
CA THR A 56 3.31 9.49 -0.41
C THR A 56 2.52 8.51 -1.25
N SER A 57 2.89 8.27 -2.49
CA SER A 57 2.34 7.20 -3.30
C SER A 57 2.79 5.82 -2.79
N ASP A 58 4.03 5.70 -2.29
CA ASP A 58 4.50 4.48 -1.64
C ASP A 58 3.87 4.28 -0.25
N PHE A 59 3.58 5.34 0.51
CA PHE A 59 2.86 5.20 1.79
C PHE A 59 1.36 4.95 1.62
N ALA A 60 0.71 5.52 0.61
CA ALA A 60 -0.69 5.23 0.29
C ALA A 60 -0.84 3.92 -0.49
N SER A 61 0.18 3.51 -1.25
CA SER A 61 0.26 2.23 -1.95
C SER A 61 1.01 1.15 -1.17
N SER A 62 1.64 1.47 -0.04
CA SER A 62 2.31 0.50 0.83
C SER A 62 1.41 -0.10 1.90
N MET A 63 0.16 0.35 2.02
CA MET A 63 -0.85 -0.47 2.66
C MET A 63 -1.42 -1.40 1.59
N PRO A 64 -1.08 -2.70 1.62
CA PRO A 64 -1.68 -3.63 0.68
C PRO A 64 -3.20 -3.52 0.80
N GLU A 65 -3.89 -3.51 -0.33
CA GLU A 65 -5.34 -3.59 -0.33
C GLU A 65 -5.74 -4.97 0.20
N ILE A 66 -6.00 -5.01 1.50
CA ILE A 66 -6.35 -6.22 2.24
C ILE A 66 -7.85 -6.18 2.49
N SER A 67 -8.58 -7.05 1.81
CA SER A 67 -10.02 -7.19 1.98
C SER A 67 -10.34 -8.41 2.85
N PRO A 68 -10.77 -8.21 4.11
CA PRO A 68 -11.17 -9.32 4.95
C PRO A 68 -12.39 -10.02 4.39
N GLN A 69 -12.40 -11.34 4.47
CA GLN A 69 -13.50 -12.21 4.05
C GLN A 69 -14.15 -12.88 5.25
N GLU A 70 -15.31 -13.46 5.01
CA GLU A 70 -15.98 -14.27 6.00
C GLU A 70 -15.09 -15.42 6.46
N ASN A 71 -14.94 -16.12 7.29
CA ASN A 71 -14.08 -17.28 7.63
C ASN A 71 -12.58 -16.95 7.91
N GLY A 72 -12.25 -15.70 8.20
CA GLY A 72 -10.87 -15.33 8.56
C GLY A 72 -9.87 -15.37 7.41
N ALA A 73 -10.33 -15.46 6.17
CA ALA A 73 -9.49 -15.31 4.99
C ALA A 73 -9.38 -13.83 4.59
N PHE A 74 -8.36 -13.51 3.79
CA PHE A 74 -8.12 -12.18 3.25
C PHE A 74 -7.85 -12.25 1.76
N VAL A 75 -8.44 -11.33 1.01
CA VAL A 75 -8.12 -11.13 -0.41
C VAL A 75 -7.09 -10.00 -0.50
N ILE A 76 -5.96 -10.29 -1.12
CA ILE A 76 -4.80 -9.40 -1.16
C ILE A 76 -4.29 -9.30 -2.59
N ASP A 77 -3.84 -8.09 -2.97
CA ASP A 77 -3.16 -7.86 -4.25
C ASP A 77 -1.84 -8.63 -4.33
N GLY A 78 -1.57 -9.27 -5.47
CA GLY A 78 -0.35 -10.05 -5.68
C GLY A 78 0.94 -9.21 -5.67
N MET A 79 0.85 -7.91 -5.94
CA MET A 79 1.98 -6.99 -5.88
C MET A 79 2.25 -6.46 -4.46
N ALA A 80 1.41 -6.79 -3.50
CA ALA A 80 1.60 -6.41 -2.10
C ALA A 80 2.92 -6.95 -1.55
N GLY A 81 3.62 -6.12 -0.79
CA GLY A 81 4.87 -6.48 -0.13
C GLY A 81 4.64 -7.45 1.04
N LEU A 82 5.42 -8.54 1.10
CA LEU A 82 5.29 -9.54 2.17
C LEU A 82 5.50 -8.95 3.57
N ARG A 83 6.42 -8.00 3.71
CA ARG A 83 6.67 -7.31 4.98
C ARG A 83 5.48 -6.46 5.41
N ASP A 84 4.81 -5.84 4.47
CA ASP A 84 3.64 -4.99 4.75
C ASP A 84 2.43 -5.82 5.13
N ILE A 85 2.23 -6.98 4.49
CA ILE A 85 1.21 -7.96 4.86
C ILE A 85 1.47 -8.50 6.27
N ASN A 86 2.70 -8.91 6.58
CA ASN A 86 3.08 -9.40 7.90
C ASN A 86 2.83 -8.35 8.99
N ARG A 87 3.13 -7.09 8.69
CA ARG A 87 2.89 -5.98 9.61
C ARG A 87 1.40 -5.73 9.84
N ALA A 88 0.61 -5.71 8.76
CA ALA A 88 -0.81 -5.40 8.82
C ALA A 88 -1.64 -6.50 9.51
N LEU A 89 -1.34 -7.77 9.21
CA LEU A 89 -2.10 -8.93 9.69
C LEU A 89 -1.45 -9.64 10.88
N ARG A 90 -0.27 -9.20 11.29
CA ARG A 90 0.58 -9.89 12.28
C ARG A 90 0.84 -11.35 11.89
N TRP A 91 1.17 -11.52 10.62
CA TRP A 91 1.54 -12.80 10.03
C TRP A 91 3.05 -12.95 9.95
N ASP A 92 3.47 -14.16 9.62
CA ASP A 92 4.88 -14.55 9.49
C ASP A 92 5.11 -15.26 8.14
N LEU A 93 4.77 -14.57 7.04
CA LEU A 93 5.10 -15.03 5.70
C LEU A 93 6.62 -14.96 5.48
N PRO A 94 7.22 -15.91 4.73
CA PRO A 94 8.66 -15.90 4.44
C PRO A 94 9.07 -14.61 3.71
N ILE A 95 10.13 -13.96 4.18
CA ILE A 95 10.65 -12.69 3.65
C ILE A 95 12.10 -12.76 3.17
N ASP A 96 12.71 -13.91 3.20
CA ASP A 96 14.13 -14.18 2.86
C ASP A 96 14.36 -14.38 1.36
N GLY A 97 13.32 -14.38 0.55
CA GLY A 97 13.38 -14.53 -0.90
C GLY A 97 12.63 -13.41 -1.60
N PRO A 98 11.52 -13.72 -2.26
CA PRO A 98 10.69 -12.74 -2.97
C PRO A 98 10.18 -11.63 -2.05
N LYS A 99 10.02 -10.44 -2.62
CA LYS A 99 9.52 -9.28 -1.86
C LYS A 99 8.02 -9.13 -1.90
N THR A 100 7.37 -9.69 -2.92
CA THR A 100 5.93 -9.58 -3.16
C THR A 100 5.22 -10.92 -3.02
N LEU A 101 3.92 -10.86 -2.78
CA LEU A 101 3.07 -12.04 -2.69
C LEU A 101 3.07 -12.85 -4.00
N ASN A 102 2.98 -12.16 -5.15
CA ASN A 102 3.11 -12.81 -6.46
C ASN A 102 4.44 -13.55 -6.61
N GLY A 103 5.55 -12.91 -6.21
CA GLY A 103 6.88 -13.53 -6.24
C GLY A 103 6.95 -14.79 -5.39
N LEU A 104 6.38 -14.78 -4.19
CA LEU A 104 6.34 -15.93 -3.28
C LEU A 104 5.58 -17.13 -3.89
N VAL A 105 4.43 -16.85 -4.52
CA VAL A 105 3.62 -17.86 -5.20
C VAL A 105 4.37 -18.47 -6.38
N LEU A 106 4.96 -17.63 -7.23
CA LEU A 106 5.71 -18.10 -8.41
C LEU A 106 6.95 -18.89 -8.04
N GLU A 107 7.64 -18.53 -6.95
CA GLU A 107 8.77 -19.32 -6.43
C GLU A 107 8.34 -20.73 -6.00
N HIS A 108 7.18 -20.85 -5.37
CA HIS A 108 6.65 -22.15 -4.94
C HIS A 108 6.11 -23.00 -6.09
N LEU A 109 5.57 -22.37 -7.13
CA LEU A 109 5.01 -23.06 -8.28
C LEU A 109 6.05 -23.42 -9.33
N GLU A 110 7.23 -22.76 -9.32
CA GLU A 110 8.28 -22.87 -10.35
C GLU A 110 7.79 -22.53 -11.78
N THR A 111 6.50 -22.34 -11.97
CA THR A 111 5.85 -21.99 -13.23
C THR A 111 4.70 -21.03 -12.99
N ILE A 112 4.33 -20.29 -14.05
CA ILE A 112 3.15 -19.41 -13.99
C ILE A 112 1.91 -20.28 -14.15
N PRO A 113 0.96 -20.24 -13.20
CA PRO A 113 -0.25 -21.06 -13.32
C PRO A 113 -1.17 -20.54 -14.41
N GLU A 114 -1.70 -21.44 -15.22
CA GLU A 114 -2.70 -21.14 -16.26
C GLU A 114 -4.13 -21.10 -15.71
N SER A 115 -4.33 -21.61 -14.51
CA SER A 115 -5.64 -21.67 -13.85
C SER A 115 -5.50 -21.38 -12.35
N ASN A 116 -6.63 -21.16 -11.70
CA ASN A 116 -6.66 -20.95 -10.26
C ASN A 116 -6.13 -22.19 -9.53
N LEU A 117 -5.18 -21.98 -8.66
CA LEU A 117 -4.52 -23.00 -7.83
C LEU A 117 -4.58 -22.62 -6.37
N CYS A 118 -4.59 -23.65 -5.53
CA CYS A 118 -4.39 -23.52 -4.09
C CYS A 118 -3.03 -24.11 -3.72
N ILE A 119 -2.19 -23.33 -3.05
CA ILE A 119 -0.88 -23.75 -2.57
C ILE A 119 -0.79 -23.56 -1.07
N GLN A 120 0.11 -24.31 -0.43
CA GLN A 120 0.43 -24.16 0.98
C GLN A 120 1.86 -23.63 1.14
N VAL A 121 2.01 -22.55 1.89
CA VAL A 121 3.30 -21.96 2.23
C VAL A 121 3.39 -21.84 3.74
N GLY A 122 4.12 -22.75 4.38
CA GLY A 122 4.17 -22.82 5.84
C GLY A 122 2.80 -23.07 6.46
N ALA A 123 2.38 -22.18 7.33
CA ALA A 123 1.07 -22.22 8.00
C ALA A 123 -0.06 -21.55 7.20
N TYR A 124 0.20 -21.10 5.98
CA TYR A 124 -0.75 -20.35 5.18
C TYR A 124 -1.18 -21.11 3.94
N GLN A 125 -2.46 -21.05 3.64
CA GLN A 125 -3.01 -21.51 2.36
C GLN A 125 -3.33 -20.30 1.50
N MET A 126 -2.99 -20.40 0.21
CA MET A 126 -3.13 -19.33 -0.77
C MET A 126 -3.83 -19.86 -2.00
N GLU A 127 -4.93 -19.24 -2.38
CA GLU A 127 -5.66 -19.51 -3.60
C GLU A 127 -5.50 -18.35 -4.59
N THR A 128 -5.03 -18.64 -5.80
CA THR A 128 -4.95 -17.63 -6.84
C THR A 128 -6.34 -17.36 -7.40
N LEU A 129 -6.81 -16.11 -7.31
CA LEU A 129 -8.15 -15.72 -7.79
C LEU A 129 -8.11 -15.11 -9.19
N GLN A 130 -7.10 -14.33 -9.50
CA GLN A 130 -6.95 -13.66 -10.79
C GLN A 130 -5.51 -13.71 -11.28
N ILE A 131 -5.33 -14.20 -12.49
CA ILE A 131 -4.05 -14.24 -13.19
C ILE A 131 -4.21 -13.49 -14.50
N LYS A 132 -3.32 -12.53 -14.77
CA LYS A 132 -3.31 -11.73 -15.97
C LYS A 132 -1.89 -11.36 -16.36
N ASP A 133 -1.56 -11.46 -17.66
CA ASP A 133 -0.24 -11.12 -18.21
C ASP A 133 0.92 -11.81 -17.46
N ASN A 134 0.77 -13.09 -17.16
CA ASN A 134 1.74 -13.90 -16.42
C ASN A 134 2.01 -13.44 -14.98
N VAL A 135 1.10 -12.69 -14.39
CA VAL A 135 1.17 -12.18 -13.02
C VAL A 135 -0.08 -12.62 -12.25
N VAL A 136 0.14 -13.13 -11.06
CA VAL A 136 -0.96 -13.37 -10.11
C VAL A 136 -1.38 -12.01 -9.54
N LYS A 137 -2.55 -11.55 -9.93
CA LYS A 137 -3.06 -10.22 -9.54
C LYS A 137 -3.71 -10.20 -8.17
N THR A 138 -4.45 -11.26 -7.84
CA THR A 138 -5.23 -11.32 -6.61
C THR A 138 -5.18 -12.73 -6.02
N LEU A 139 -4.98 -12.80 -4.72
CA LEU A 139 -4.95 -14.05 -3.96
C LEU A 139 -5.88 -13.98 -2.76
N LYS A 140 -6.44 -15.12 -2.41
CA LYS A 140 -7.13 -15.34 -1.14
C LYS A 140 -6.23 -16.15 -0.23
N ILE A 141 -5.97 -15.65 0.98
CA ILE A 141 -5.04 -16.25 1.92
C ILE A 141 -5.72 -16.45 3.27
N TRP A 142 -5.45 -17.59 3.89
CA TRP A 142 -5.88 -17.89 5.25
C TRP A 142 -4.84 -18.72 5.98
N ARG A 143 -4.87 -18.68 7.30
CA ARG A 143 -4.09 -19.60 8.13
C ARG A 143 -4.70 -21.00 8.07
N SER A 144 -3.87 -21.97 7.77
CA SER A 144 -4.24 -23.37 7.96
C SER A 144 -4.35 -23.64 9.47
N MET A 145 -5.52 -24.04 9.95
CA MET A 145 -5.64 -24.49 11.34
C MET A 145 -4.78 -25.76 11.50
N THR A 146 -3.72 -25.65 12.25
CA THR A 146 -2.97 -26.82 12.70
C THR A 146 -3.87 -27.63 13.61
N HIS A 147 -3.88 -28.94 13.46
CA HIS A 147 -4.69 -29.91 14.22
C HIS A 147 -4.50 -29.86 15.76
N GLN A 148 -3.72 -28.89 16.24
CA GLN A 148 -3.39 -28.72 17.64
C GLN A 148 -4.30 -27.74 18.40
N GLU A 149 -5.03 -26.88 17.66
CA GLU A 149 -6.00 -25.94 18.28
C GLU A 149 -7.40 -26.57 18.49
N VAL A 150 -7.65 -27.75 17.91
CA VAL A 150 -8.94 -28.45 18.04
C VAL A 150 -9.00 -29.33 19.31
N VAL A 151 -7.88 -29.54 19.98
CA VAL A 151 -7.83 -30.42 21.17
C VAL A 151 -8.04 -29.64 22.47
N ASP A 152 -7.75 -28.32 22.49
CA ASP A 152 -7.92 -27.53 23.71
C ASP A 152 -9.37 -27.07 23.97
N ASP A 153 -10.24 -27.07 22.94
CA ASP A 153 -11.64 -26.74 23.11
C ASP A 153 -12.53 -27.95 23.47
N ALA A 154 -11.99 -29.16 23.41
CA ALA A 154 -12.76 -30.37 23.74
C ALA A 154 -12.64 -30.82 25.21
N ASP A 155 -11.63 -30.31 25.94
CA ASP A 155 -11.43 -30.68 27.36
C ASP A 155 -12.19 -29.76 28.33
N ASP A 156 -12.77 -28.65 27.86
CA ASP A 156 -13.53 -27.73 28.72
C ASP A 156 -15.05 -28.02 28.74
N LEU A 157 -15.49 -29.08 28.06
CA LEU A 157 -16.90 -29.50 28.03
C LEU A 157 -17.17 -30.85 28.73
N ALA A 158 -16.20 -31.38 29.48
CA ALA A 158 -16.30 -32.67 30.16
C ALA A 158 -16.31 -32.53 31.70
N ASP A 159 -17.17 -31.58 32.19
CA ASP A 159 -17.56 -31.56 33.61
C ASP A 159 -19.06 -31.27 33.79
#